data_50e11ab9553fbf79b54bfef361255246
#
_entry.id   50e11ab9553fbf79b54bfef361255246
#
_cell.length_a   1.000
_cell.length_b   1.000
_cell.length_c   1.000
_cell.angle_alpha   90.00
_cell.angle_beta   90.00
_cell.angle_gamma   90.00
#
_symmetry.space_group_name_H-M   'P 1'
#
loop_
_entity.id
_entity.type
_entity.pdbx_description
1 polymer ?
#
loop_
_entity_poly.entity_id
_entity_poly.type
_entity_poly.pdbx_seq_one_letter_code
_entity_poly.pdbx_strand_id
1 'polypeptide(L)'
;MKRSILFTFLALATCLWTGCNDDEELPAMSRTSLKSYGPTFCEVQSRLYLTGGSDIKRSGACWVLKSTKEYDEKALEFATVEDNVQELPINNPDLYRMRIEGLQPDTVYYVRFFATNDEGTFYSYPVRVPTTKIYNDKVFVEMGKFMMGSAAGKVDEMPMHEVEFEHSFYISKNEITNAEYCEFLNENEVGADATVN
;
A
#
# COMPACT_ATOMS: atom_id res chain seq x y z
N MET A 1 -64.88 55.64 18.98
CA MET A 1 -63.72 56.00 18.12
C MET A 1 -62.46 55.53 18.82
N LYS A 2 -61.89 54.38 18.37
CA LYS A 2 -60.67 53.77 18.95
C LYS A 2 -59.51 54.07 18.01
N ARG A 3 -58.49 54.78 18.47
CA ARG A 3 -57.24 55.01 17.77
C ARG A 3 -56.29 53.84 18.04
N SER A 4 -55.94 53.08 17.00
CA SER A 4 -54.87 52.09 17.02
C SER A 4 -53.54 52.81 16.87
N ILE A 5 -52.64 52.57 17.81
CA ILE A 5 -51.23 52.99 17.73
C ILE A 5 -50.44 51.80 17.16
N LEU A 6 -49.89 52.05 15.98
CA LEU A 6 -49.02 51.08 15.30
C LEU A 6 -47.61 51.23 15.83
N PHE A 7 -47.13 50.22 16.60
CA PHE A 7 -45.72 50.11 17.00
C PHE A 7 -44.94 49.41 15.93
N THR A 8 -44.14 50.17 15.22
CA THR A 8 -43.11 49.65 14.30
C THR A 8 -41.92 49.17 15.12
N PHE A 9 -41.76 47.85 15.28
CA PHE A 9 -40.54 47.26 15.78
C PHE A 9 -39.48 47.25 14.66
N LEU A 10 -38.48 48.12 14.83
CA LEU A 10 -37.27 48.09 14.04
C LEU A 10 -36.38 46.95 14.57
N ALA A 11 -36.47 45.76 14.00
CA ALA A 11 -35.57 44.66 14.30
C ALA A 11 -34.18 45.00 13.76
N LEU A 12 -33.29 45.40 14.65
CA LEU A 12 -31.85 45.51 14.36
C LEU A 12 -31.28 44.09 14.24
N ALA A 13 -31.15 43.62 13.00
CA ALA A 13 -30.45 42.36 12.70
C ALA A 13 -28.96 42.60 12.93
N THR A 14 -28.50 42.29 14.17
CA THR A 14 -27.10 42.09 14.44
C THR A 14 -26.70 40.79 13.74
N CYS A 15 -26.09 40.87 12.55
CA CYS A 15 -25.32 39.81 11.99
C CYS A 15 -24.12 39.52 12.93
N LEU A 16 -24.33 38.63 13.86
CA LEU A 16 -23.23 37.96 14.52
C LEU A 16 -22.53 37.17 13.43
N TRP A 17 -21.43 37.71 12.93
CA TRP A 17 -20.44 36.92 12.28
C TRP A 17 -19.92 35.93 13.32
N THR A 18 -20.55 34.76 13.39
CA THR A 18 -19.89 33.61 13.94
C THR A 18 -18.69 33.37 13.05
N GLY A 19 -17.49 33.63 13.58
CA GLY A 19 -16.26 33.24 12.93
C GLY A 19 -16.39 31.79 12.53
N CYS A 20 -15.85 31.42 11.37
CA CYS A 20 -15.57 30.03 11.10
C CYS A 20 -14.85 29.49 12.33
N ASN A 21 -15.52 28.65 13.10
CA ASN A 21 -14.80 27.67 13.87
C ASN A 21 -14.05 26.87 12.79
N ASP A 22 -12.74 26.83 12.87
CA ASP A 22 -12.00 25.77 12.25
C ASP A 22 -12.52 24.51 12.97
N ASP A 23 -13.54 23.88 12.35
CA ASP A 23 -14.11 22.66 12.90
C ASP A 23 -12.96 21.66 12.89
N GLU A 24 -12.53 21.26 14.07
CA GLU A 24 -11.55 20.21 14.24
C GLU A 24 -12.14 18.94 13.64
N GLU A 25 -11.55 18.48 12.54
CA GLU A 25 -12.02 17.33 11.77
C GLU A 25 -11.01 16.19 11.86
N LEU A 26 -11.46 14.99 11.54
CA LEU A 26 -10.57 13.85 11.41
C LEU A 26 -9.60 14.04 10.21
N PRO A 27 -8.35 13.53 10.31
CA PRO A 27 -7.44 13.53 9.17
C PRO A 27 -8.04 12.82 7.95
N ALA A 28 -7.66 13.23 6.75
CA ALA A 28 -8.12 12.59 5.52
C ALA A 28 -6.95 12.07 4.69
N MET A 29 -7.04 10.80 4.29
CA MET A 29 -5.99 10.10 3.54
C MET A 29 -6.53 9.51 2.23
N SER A 30 -5.65 9.33 1.24
CA SER A 30 -5.97 8.58 0.03
C SER A 30 -6.17 7.09 0.35
N ARG A 31 -6.76 6.36 -0.60
CA ARG A 31 -6.76 4.91 -0.58
C ARG A 31 -5.31 4.38 -0.49
N THR A 32 -5.08 3.37 0.33
CA THR A 32 -3.79 2.65 0.36
C THR A 32 -3.56 1.97 -0.99
N SER A 33 -2.37 2.13 -1.55
CA SER A 33 -1.95 1.47 -2.78
C SER A 33 -0.77 0.53 -2.53
N LEU A 34 -0.81 -0.64 -3.13
CA LEU A 34 0.26 -1.63 -3.13
C LEU A 34 1.28 -1.27 -4.22
N LYS A 35 2.56 -1.23 -3.87
CA LYS A 35 3.67 -0.92 -4.79
C LYS A 35 4.44 -2.16 -5.20
N SER A 36 4.87 -2.93 -4.22
CA SER A 36 5.54 -4.21 -4.43
C SER A 36 5.16 -5.19 -3.33
N TYR A 37 5.38 -6.45 -3.56
CA TYR A 37 5.20 -7.50 -2.57
C TYR A 37 6.04 -8.73 -2.92
N GLY A 38 6.34 -9.52 -1.91
CA GLY A 38 7.11 -10.74 -2.02
C GLY A 38 6.61 -11.80 -1.04
N PRO A 39 7.43 -12.81 -0.76
CA PRO A 39 7.04 -13.89 0.13
C PRO A 39 6.75 -13.42 1.57
N THR A 40 7.52 -12.47 2.07
CA THR A 40 7.49 -12.07 3.48
C THR A 40 7.37 -10.57 3.69
N PHE A 41 7.11 -9.81 2.65
CA PHE A 41 7.03 -8.35 2.72
C PHE A 41 5.99 -7.77 1.74
N CYS A 42 5.62 -6.52 2.00
CA CYS A 42 4.97 -5.65 1.02
C CYS A 42 5.42 -4.21 1.18
N GLU A 43 5.35 -3.45 0.09
CA GLU A 43 5.45 -2.00 0.11
C GLU A 43 4.11 -1.36 -0.22
N VAL A 44 3.68 -0.48 0.65
CA VAL A 44 2.41 0.23 0.53
C VAL A 44 2.63 1.73 0.63
N GLN A 45 1.74 2.48 0.01
CA GLN A 45 1.74 3.94 0.15
C GLN A 45 0.32 4.50 0.24
N SER A 46 0.21 5.66 0.93
CA SER A 46 -0.97 6.50 0.99
C SER A 46 -0.54 7.96 1.06
N ARG A 47 -1.45 8.87 0.80
CA ARG A 47 -1.19 10.30 0.89
C ARG A 47 -2.13 10.93 1.91
N LEU A 48 -1.59 11.74 2.82
CA LEU A 48 -2.37 12.56 3.72
C LEU A 48 -2.79 13.84 2.97
N TYR A 49 -4.08 14.14 2.94
CA TYR A 49 -4.60 15.35 2.29
C TYR A 49 -4.93 16.45 3.30
N LEU A 50 -5.45 16.06 4.46
CA LEU A 50 -5.86 16.97 5.52
C LEU A 50 -5.41 16.41 6.87
N THR A 51 -4.96 17.28 7.75
CA THR A 51 -4.64 16.94 9.14
C THR A 51 -5.84 17.01 10.06
N GLY A 52 -6.97 17.58 9.60
CA GLY A 52 -8.18 17.77 10.36
C GLY A 52 -8.10 18.98 11.32
N GLY A 53 -7.32 20.02 10.98
CA GLY A 53 -7.23 21.24 11.80
C GLY A 53 -6.29 21.15 12.99
N SER A 54 -5.85 19.97 13.40
CA SER A 54 -4.90 19.76 14.50
C SER A 54 -3.69 18.90 14.06
N ASP A 55 -2.64 18.90 14.88
CA ASP A 55 -1.41 18.18 14.58
C ASP A 55 -1.61 16.67 14.60
N ILE A 56 -1.00 15.98 13.67
CA ILE A 56 -0.97 14.51 13.68
C ILE A 56 -0.05 14.03 14.82
N LYS A 57 -0.62 13.27 15.75
CA LYS A 57 0.07 12.71 16.93
C LYS A 57 0.65 11.33 16.68
N ARG A 58 -0.03 10.52 15.86
CA ARG A 58 0.39 9.18 15.47
C ARG A 58 0.02 8.92 14.02
N SER A 59 0.87 8.23 13.29
CA SER A 59 0.56 7.75 11.97
C SER A 59 1.35 6.48 11.65
N GLY A 60 0.85 5.68 10.72
CA GLY A 60 1.49 4.43 10.36
C GLY A 60 0.59 3.57 9.48
N ALA A 61 0.95 2.29 9.40
CA ALA A 61 0.11 1.29 8.77
C ALA A 61 -0.29 0.21 9.78
N CYS A 62 -1.48 -0.36 9.58
CA CYS A 62 -1.96 -1.51 10.33
C CYS A 62 -2.45 -2.59 9.36
N TRP A 63 -2.34 -3.86 9.78
CA TRP A 63 -2.69 -4.98 8.91
C TRP A 63 -3.20 -6.20 9.69
N VAL A 64 -4.04 -6.98 9.01
CA VAL A 64 -4.58 -8.25 9.50
C VAL A 64 -4.51 -9.32 8.42
N LEU A 65 -4.46 -10.58 8.85
CA LEU A 65 -4.68 -11.75 8.00
C LEU A 65 -6.13 -11.81 7.54
N LYS A 66 -6.36 -12.15 6.28
CA LYS A 66 -7.72 -12.37 5.75
C LYS A 66 -8.50 -13.42 6.54
N SER A 67 -7.82 -14.46 7.05
CA SER A 67 -8.42 -15.54 7.81
C SER A 67 -8.88 -15.16 9.22
N THR A 68 -8.40 -14.04 9.77
CA THR A 68 -8.73 -13.60 11.13
C THR A 68 -9.92 -12.67 11.20
N LYS A 69 -10.18 -11.95 10.08
CA LYS A 69 -11.37 -11.10 9.93
C LYS A 69 -12.02 -11.43 8.60
N GLU A 70 -13.26 -11.88 8.65
CA GLU A 70 -14.04 -12.13 7.45
C GLU A 70 -14.33 -10.79 6.78
N TYR A 71 -13.98 -10.68 5.50
CA TYR A 71 -14.25 -9.48 4.73
C TYR A 71 -15.74 -9.35 4.49
N ASP A 72 -16.41 -8.57 5.30
CA ASP A 72 -17.74 -8.07 5.02
C ASP A 72 -17.61 -6.61 4.54
N GLU A 73 -17.92 -6.37 3.27
CA GLU A 73 -17.97 -5.01 2.70
C GLU A 73 -18.89 -4.07 3.49
N LYS A 74 -19.86 -4.61 4.23
CA LYS A 74 -20.80 -3.84 5.03
C LYS A 74 -20.34 -3.59 6.46
N ALA A 75 -19.44 -4.42 7.01
CA ALA A 75 -19.06 -4.36 8.42
C ALA A 75 -17.85 -3.46 8.68
N LEU A 76 -17.07 -3.07 7.66
CA LEU A 76 -15.85 -2.22 7.78
C LEU A 76 -14.82 -2.73 8.82
N GLU A 77 -14.83 -4.01 9.14
CA GLU A 77 -13.92 -4.64 10.10
C GLU A 77 -12.52 -4.90 9.49
N PHE A 78 -11.89 -3.82 9.06
CA PHE A 78 -10.51 -3.86 8.63
C PHE A 78 -9.56 -3.76 9.83
N ALA A 79 -8.25 -3.92 9.55
CA ALA A 79 -7.21 -3.68 10.53
C ALA A 79 -7.38 -2.33 11.24
N THR A 80 -7.15 -2.31 12.53
CA THR A 80 -7.16 -1.11 13.38
C THR A 80 -5.81 -0.97 14.07
N VAL A 81 -5.63 0.09 14.83
CA VAL A 81 -4.43 0.28 15.67
C VAL A 81 -4.30 -0.72 16.82
N GLU A 82 -5.30 -1.57 17.03
CA GLU A 82 -5.28 -2.68 18.00
C GLU A 82 -4.73 -3.99 17.40
N ASP A 83 -4.57 -4.04 16.06
CA ASP A 83 -4.04 -5.19 15.34
C ASP A 83 -2.51 -5.06 15.17
N ASN A 84 -1.93 -5.65 14.09
CA ASN A 84 -0.52 -5.42 13.79
C ASN A 84 -0.32 -4.00 13.30
N VAL A 85 0.63 -3.28 13.89
CA VAL A 85 0.89 -1.87 13.62
C VAL A 85 2.39 -1.62 13.44
N GLN A 86 2.71 -0.77 12.49
CA GLN A 86 4.03 -0.15 12.35
C GLN A 86 3.84 1.36 12.21
N GLU A 87 4.43 2.12 13.12
CA GLU A 87 4.34 3.57 13.12
C GLU A 87 5.38 4.21 12.21
N LEU A 88 5.04 5.38 11.67
CA LEU A 88 5.93 6.26 10.92
C LEU A 88 6.33 7.46 11.78
N PRO A 89 7.52 8.03 11.55
CA PRO A 89 7.90 9.31 12.15
C PRO A 89 6.88 10.42 11.78
N ILE A 90 6.50 11.22 12.77
CA ILE A 90 5.45 12.26 12.63
C ILE A 90 5.82 13.37 11.62
N ASN A 91 7.08 13.51 11.27
CA ASN A 91 7.60 14.55 10.36
C ASN A 91 7.38 14.24 8.87
N ASN A 92 6.54 13.28 8.53
CA ASN A 92 6.37 12.86 7.13
C ASN A 92 5.20 13.63 6.53
N PRO A 93 5.47 14.55 5.59
CA PRO A 93 4.47 15.55 5.22
C PRO A 93 3.29 14.95 4.45
N ASP A 94 3.43 14.61 3.20
CA ASP A 94 2.24 14.36 2.35
C ASP A 94 2.12 12.90 1.89
N LEU A 95 3.24 12.18 1.80
CA LEU A 95 3.28 10.83 1.24
C LEU A 95 3.83 9.84 2.26
N TYR A 96 2.96 8.96 2.72
CA TYR A 96 3.31 7.82 3.56
C TYR A 96 3.69 6.64 2.67
N ARG A 97 4.94 6.18 2.80
CA ARG A 97 5.43 4.96 2.15
C ARG A 97 6.02 4.06 3.22
N MET A 98 5.65 2.80 3.21
CA MET A 98 6.09 1.84 4.21
C MET A 98 6.36 0.49 3.59
N ARG A 99 7.48 -0.12 4.00
CA ARG A 99 7.77 -1.53 3.78
C ARG A 99 7.42 -2.28 5.06
N ILE A 100 6.51 -3.23 4.96
CA ILE A 100 6.10 -4.13 6.03
C ILE A 100 6.78 -5.46 5.78
N GLU A 101 7.51 -5.96 6.77
CA GLU A 101 8.27 -7.22 6.71
C GLU A 101 7.73 -8.23 7.72
N GLY A 102 8.21 -9.49 7.63
CA GLY A 102 7.80 -10.56 8.55
C GLY A 102 6.40 -11.11 8.27
N LEU A 103 5.84 -10.86 7.10
CA LEU A 103 4.58 -11.44 6.66
C LEU A 103 4.74 -12.94 6.41
N GLN A 104 3.67 -13.71 6.60
CA GLN A 104 3.65 -15.13 6.27
C GLN A 104 3.55 -15.32 4.75
N PRO A 105 4.33 -16.24 4.16
CA PRO A 105 4.23 -16.56 2.74
C PRO A 105 2.88 -17.19 2.37
N ASP A 106 2.53 -17.12 1.09
CA ASP A 106 1.32 -17.74 0.50
C ASP A 106 0.03 -17.38 1.25
N THR A 107 -0.06 -16.12 1.66
CA THR A 107 -1.09 -15.62 2.57
C THR A 107 -1.66 -14.30 2.06
N VAL A 108 -2.88 -13.97 2.43
CA VAL A 108 -3.52 -12.70 2.07
C VAL A 108 -3.70 -11.82 3.29
N TYR A 109 -3.20 -10.60 3.20
CA TYR A 109 -3.38 -9.55 4.20
C TYR A 109 -4.26 -8.42 3.67
N TYR A 110 -4.90 -7.70 4.59
CA TYR A 110 -5.46 -6.38 4.34
C TYR A 110 -4.64 -5.35 5.12
N VAL A 111 -4.12 -4.37 4.39
CA VAL A 111 -3.25 -3.32 4.91
C VAL A 111 -3.90 -1.97 4.66
N ARG A 112 -3.87 -1.08 5.66
CA ARG A 112 -4.27 0.32 5.51
C ARG A 112 -3.41 1.24 6.36
N PHE A 113 -3.34 2.51 5.99
CA PHE A 113 -2.72 3.54 6.80
C PHE A 113 -3.72 4.12 7.80
N PHE A 114 -3.18 4.69 8.86
CA PHE A 114 -3.93 5.48 9.84
C PHE A 114 -3.19 6.78 10.16
N ALA A 115 -3.95 7.78 10.58
CA ALA A 115 -3.47 9.02 11.17
C ALA A 115 -4.39 9.40 12.32
N THR A 116 -3.80 9.83 13.43
CA THR A 116 -4.49 10.21 14.67
C THR A 116 -4.17 11.66 15.02
N ASN A 117 -5.18 12.46 15.26
CA ASN A 117 -5.10 13.81 15.81
C ASN A 117 -5.87 13.87 17.15
N ASP A 118 -6.18 15.07 17.64
CA ASP A 118 -6.92 15.27 18.89
C ASP A 118 -8.37 14.75 18.82
N GLU A 119 -8.97 14.78 17.63
CA GLU A 119 -10.35 14.35 17.38
C GLU A 119 -10.50 12.83 17.24
N GLY A 120 -9.41 12.11 16.90
CA GLY A 120 -9.46 10.66 16.80
C GLY A 120 -8.55 10.06 15.73
N THR A 121 -8.84 8.82 15.39
CA THR A 121 -8.07 8.06 14.40
C THR A 121 -8.87 7.88 13.11
N PHE A 122 -8.32 8.36 12.02
CA PHE A 122 -8.81 8.10 10.68
C PHE A 122 -8.02 6.96 10.03
N TYR A 123 -8.71 6.17 9.21
CA TYR A 123 -8.11 5.07 8.47
C TYR A 123 -8.35 5.23 6.97
N SER A 124 -7.31 5.00 6.17
CA SER A 124 -7.45 4.93 4.72
C SER A 124 -8.21 3.67 4.29
N TYR A 125 -8.72 3.65 3.04
CA TYR A 125 -9.24 2.40 2.47
C TYR A 125 -8.13 1.36 2.36
N PRO A 126 -8.38 0.11 2.76
CA PRO A 126 -7.38 -0.94 2.75
C PRO A 126 -7.02 -1.41 1.34
N VAL A 127 -5.86 -2.02 1.25
CA VAL A 127 -5.42 -2.76 0.07
C VAL A 127 -5.24 -4.23 0.41
N ARG A 128 -5.61 -5.10 -0.53
CA ARG A 128 -5.36 -6.53 -0.46
C ARG A 128 -3.91 -6.81 -0.88
N VAL A 129 -3.16 -7.51 -0.03
CA VAL A 129 -1.77 -7.89 -0.24
C VAL A 129 -1.67 -9.42 -0.27
N PRO A 130 -1.49 -10.04 -1.44
CA PRO A 130 -1.21 -11.47 -1.54
C PRO A 130 0.31 -11.66 -1.45
N THR A 131 0.80 -12.27 -0.37
CA THR A 131 2.20 -12.68 -0.34
C THR A 131 2.42 -13.89 -1.24
N THR A 132 3.62 -13.99 -1.82
CA THR A 132 3.97 -15.09 -2.72
C THR A 132 4.47 -16.30 -1.96
N LYS A 133 4.53 -17.46 -2.60
CA LYS A 133 5.10 -18.68 -2.03
C LYS A 133 6.61 -18.57 -1.85
N ILE A 134 7.17 -19.34 -0.92
CA ILE A 134 8.59 -19.62 -0.87
C ILE A 134 8.83 -20.94 -1.62
N TYR A 135 9.79 -20.94 -2.51
CA TYR A 135 10.22 -22.12 -3.25
C TYR A 135 11.62 -22.54 -2.78
N ASN A 136 11.84 -23.82 -2.54
CA ASN A 136 13.13 -24.31 -2.09
C ASN A 136 14.21 -24.28 -3.19
N ASP A 137 13.78 -24.41 -4.44
CA ASP A 137 14.60 -24.50 -5.66
C ASP A 137 14.78 -23.18 -6.39
N LYS A 138 14.08 -22.11 -5.94
CA LYS A 138 14.09 -20.80 -6.59
C LYS A 138 14.46 -19.68 -5.63
N VAL A 139 14.98 -18.59 -6.19
CA VAL A 139 15.24 -17.32 -5.49
C VAL A 139 14.23 -16.29 -5.97
N PHE A 140 13.63 -15.59 -5.05
CA PHE A 140 12.81 -14.42 -5.36
C PHE A 140 13.72 -13.24 -5.67
N VAL A 141 13.52 -12.62 -6.83
CA VAL A 141 14.20 -11.40 -7.27
C VAL A 141 13.18 -10.27 -7.26
N GLU A 142 13.43 -9.29 -6.40
CA GLU A 142 12.57 -8.11 -6.32
C GLU A 142 12.78 -7.20 -7.53
N MET A 143 11.69 -6.57 -7.99
CA MET A 143 11.74 -5.52 -9.01
C MET A 143 12.68 -4.39 -8.58
N GLY A 144 13.35 -3.76 -9.53
CA GLY A 144 14.28 -2.69 -9.23
C GLY A 144 15.35 -2.51 -10.29
N LYS A 145 16.35 -1.69 -9.97
CA LYS A 145 17.42 -1.30 -10.86
C LYS A 145 18.75 -1.87 -10.41
N PHE A 146 19.58 -2.26 -11.37
CA PHE A 146 20.96 -2.67 -11.11
C PHE A 146 21.86 -2.27 -12.27
N MET A 147 23.16 -2.23 -12.01
CA MET A 147 24.16 -1.96 -13.04
C MET A 147 24.63 -3.28 -13.66
N MET A 148 24.40 -3.46 -14.96
CA MET A 148 24.85 -4.61 -15.73
C MET A 148 26.12 -4.27 -16.48
N GLY A 149 27.06 -5.23 -16.58
CA GLY A 149 28.33 -5.07 -17.26
C GLY A 149 29.47 -4.66 -16.35
N SER A 150 30.63 -4.45 -16.93
CA SER A 150 31.88 -4.10 -16.24
C SER A 150 32.61 -2.96 -16.96
N ALA A 151 33.13 -2.00 -16.22
CA ALA A 151 34.00 -0.96 -16.77
C ALA A 151 35.46 -1.41 -16.94
N ALA A 152 35.85 -2.53 -16.33
CA ALA A 152 37.20 -3.09 -16.33
C ALA A 152 37.26 -4.54 -16.82
N GLY A 153 36.18 -5.07 -17.36
CA GLY A 153 36.04 -6.41 -17.87
C GLY A 153 36.45 -6.54 -19.36
N LYS A 154 35.97 -7.60 -19.99
CA LYS A 154 36.18 -7.82 -21.43
C LYS A 154 35.32 -6.86 -22.26
N VAL A 155 35.66 -6.71 -23.53
CA VAL A 155 34.95 -5.80 -24.45
C VAL A 155 33.46 -6.16 -24.60
N ASP A 156 33.11 -7.41 -24.51
CA ASP A 156 31.74 -7.94 -24.56
C ASP A 156 30.94 -7.68 -23.26
N GLU A 157 31.61 -7.25 -22.17
CA GLU A 157 30.99 -6.84 -20.93
C GLU A 157 30.74 -5.32 -20.85
N MET A 158 31.16 -4.57 -21.87
CA MET A 158 31.05 -3.10 -21.91
C MET A 158 29.97 -2.62 -22.88
N PRO A 159 29.39 -1.43 -22.64
CA PRO A 159 29.58 -0.56 -21.52
C PRO A 159 28.74 -0.99 -20.30
N MET A 160 29.17 -0.58 -19.11
CA MET A 160 28.32 -0.70 -17.94
C MET A 160 27.08 0.17 -18.10
N HIS A 161 25.88 -0.37 -17.88
CA HIS A 161 24.60 0.32 -18.05
C HIS A 161 23.57 -0.09 -17.01
N GLU A 162 22.62 0.80 -16.72
CA GLU A 162 21.52 0.52 -15.80
C GLU A 162 20.45 -0.35 -16.49
N VAL A 163 20.03 -1.40 -15.81
CA VAL A 163 18.91 -2.27 -16.20
C VAL A 163 17.83 -2.18 -15.12
N GLU A 164 16.57 -2.11 -15.55
CA GLU A 164 15.41 -2.05 -14.65
C GLU A 164 14.51 -3.28 -14.86
N PHE A 165 14.21 -3.97 -13.77
CA PHE A 165 13.14 -4.96 -13.74
C PHE A 165 11.86 -4.31 -13.29
N GLU A 166 10.87 -4.23 -14.14
CA GLU A 166 9.54 -3.67 -13.85
C GLU A 166 8.69 -4.58 -12.97
N HIS A 167 9.04 -5.88 -12.91
CA HIS A 167 8.30 -6.90 -12.15
C HIS A 167 9.26 -7.80 -11.37
N SER A 168 8.84 -8.17 -10.18
CA SER A 168 9.51 -9.21 -9.38
C SER A 168 9.28 -10.59 -10.02
N PHE A 169 10.26 -11.47 -9.91
CA PHE A 169 10.18 -12.82 -10.48
C PHE A 169 10.94 -13.85 -9.63
N TYR A 170 10.80 -15.12 -9.97
CA TYR A 170 11.59 -16.20 -9.40
C TYR A 170 12.58 -16.72 -10.43
N ILE A 171 13.80 -16.98 -9.99
CA ILE A 171 14.84 -17.63 -10.80
C ILE A 171 15.28 -18.92 -10.11
N SER A 172 15.52 -19.98 -10.86
CA SER A 172 16.04 -21.24 -10.34
C SER A 172 17.44 -21.05 -9.74
N LYS A 173 17.71 -21.73 -8.63
CA LYS A 173 19.04 -21.69 -7.98
C LYS A 173 20.13 -22.38 -8.79
N ASN A 174 19.73 -23.36 -9.59
CA ASN A 174 20.60 -24.16 -10.41
C ASN A 174 20.16 -24.09 -11.88
N GLU A 175 21.07 -24.42 -12.78
CA GLU A 175 20.75 -24.62 -14.19
C GLU A 175 19.77 -25.79 -14.35
N ILE A 176 18.93 -25.72 -15.39
CA ILE A 176 18.01 -26.79 -15.73
C ILE A 176 18.79 -27.99 -16.26
N THR A 177 18.55 -29.15 -15.68
CA THR A 177 19.15 -30.40 -16.11
C THR A 177 18.53 -30.92 -17.39
N ASN A 178 19.26 -31.78 -18.12
CA ASN A 178 18.72 -32.45 -19.32
C ASN A 178 17.47 -33.28 -18.99
N ALA A 179 17.39 -33.86 -17.79
CA ALA A 179 16.23 -34.64 -17.36
C ALA A 179 14.98 -33.77 -17.23
N GLU A 180 15.11 -32.65 -16.54
CA GLU A 180 14.00 -31.66 -16.37
C GLU A 180 13.57 -31.06 -17.71
N TYR A 181 14.54 -30.80 -18.60
CA TYR A 181 14.21 -30.32 -19.95
C TYR A 181 13.47 -31.38 -20.78
N CYS A 182 13.86 -32.66 -20.71
CA CYS A 182 13.14 -33.74 -21.36
C CYS A 182 11.71 -33.89 -20.79
N GLU A 183 11.54 -33.75 -19.49
CA GLU A 183 10.20 -33.79 -18.85
C GLU A 183 9.32 -32.66 -19.41
N PHE A 184 9.83 -31.44 -19.44
CA PHE A 184 9.15 -30.29 -20.05
C PHE A 184 8.75 -30.53 -21.52
N LEU A 185 9.64 -31.10 -22.35
CA LEU A 185 9.36 -31.39 -23.75
C LEU A 185 8.24 -32.45 -23.88
N ASN A 186 8.25 -33.49 -23.03
CA ASN A 186 7.23 -34.53 -23.03
C ASN A 186 5.86 -34.00 -22.56
N GLU A 187 5.83 -33.19 -21.49
CA GLU A 187 4.60 -32.60 -20.98
C GLU A 187 3.94 -31.63 -21.97
N ASN A 188 4.73 -30.97 -22.80
CA ASN A 188 4.24 -30.03 -23.80
C ASN A 188 4.12 -30.64 -25.20
N GLU A 189 4.26 -31.98 -25.34
CA GLU A 189 4.12 -32.71 -26.58
C GLU A 189 5.03 -32.16 -27.72
N VAL A 190 6.22 -31.64 -27.35
CA VAL A 190 7.16 -31.09 -28.33
C VAL A 190 7.83 -32.21 -29.12
N GLY A 191 7.56 -32.28 -30.41
CA GLY A 191 8.14 -33.28 -31.29
C GLY A 191 9.66 -33.10 -31.56
N ALA A 192 10.29 -34.08 -32.14
CA ALA A 192 11.73 -34.05 -32.48
C ALA A 192 12.12 -32.93 -33.45
N ASP A 193 11.17 -32.34 -34.10
CA ASP A 193 11.29 -31.18 -35.00
C ASP A 193 11.05 -29.83 -34.29
N ALA A 194 10.95 -29.85 -32.97
CA ALA A 194 10.63 -28.70 -32.10
C ALA A 194 9.24 -28.04 -32.37
N THR A 195 8.33 -28.79 -32.95
CA THR A 195 6.91 -28.37 -33.09
C THR A 195 6.10 -28.79 -31.88
N VAL A 196 5.19 -27.93 -31.45
CA VAL A 196 4.17 -28.23 -30.42
C VAL A 196 2.93 -28.75 -31.14
N ASN A 197 2.44 -29.94 -30.79
CA ASN A 197 1.26 -30.55 -31.36
C ASN A 197 -0.04 -30.05 -30.69
#